data_0b73cafc28704aa31e34918c3c8752c0
#
_entry.id   0b73cafc28704aa31e34918c3c8752c0
#
_cell.length_a   1.000
_cell.length_b   1.000
_cell.length_c   1.000
_cell.angle_alpha   90.00
_cell.angle_beta   90.00
_cell.angle_gamma   90.00
#
_symmetry.space_group_name_H-M   'P 1'
#
loop_
_entity.id
_entity.type
_entity.pdbx_description
1 polymer ?
#
loop_
_entity_poly.entity_id
_entity_poly.type
_entity_poly.pdbx_seq_one_letter_code
_entity_poly.pdbx_strand_id
1 'polypeptide(L)'
;DFARRDFFFFFMYYQPRKGIVLDFCHAIDDIKNKTLRLLGDPTLRFEEDPVRMLRTLRFAAKLNFSIAPDILEVFTPEMTQLLRDVSPHRLYDESQKLFTIRHLNRVLPMLIDFDIWRQLFADIDPKISTFIERAAINTDQRIQIGKTINPAFFYAVLLWKPFLERCEFYLNKGMVAAEARAQAGLDVLK
;
A
#
# COMPACT_ATOMS: atom_id res chain seq x y z
N ASP A 1 3.08 -24.79 9.72
CA ASP A 1 2.56 -23.77 8.81
C ASP A 1 2.22 -22.41 9.48
N PHE A 2 2.47 -22.32 10.79
CA PHE A 2 2.25 -21.11 11.61
C PHE A 2 3.09 -19.91 11.12
N ALA A 3 4.35 -20.14 10.80
CA ALA A 3 5.32 -19.09 10.47
C ALA A 3 5.01 -18.28 9.19
N ARG A 4 4.12 -18.79 8.33
CA ARG A 4 3.82 -18.19 7.03
C ARG A 4 2.62 -17.24 7.02
N ARG A 5 1.86 -17.15 8.12
CA ARG A 5 0.68 -16.29 8.22
C ARG A 5 1.04 -15.02 8.98
N ASP A 6 0.52 -13.89 8.53
CA ASP A 6 0.92 -12.59 9.08
C ASP A 6 0.04 -12.15 10.25
N PHE A 7 -1.28 -12.35 10.17
CA PHE A 7 -2.24 -11.76 11.12
C PHE A 7 -3.06 -12.84 11.82
N PHE A 8 -3.47 -12.53 13.08
CA PHE A 8 -4.24 -13.43 13.92
C PHE A 8 -5.53 -13.95 13.29
N PHE A 9 -6.26 -13.12 12.52
CA PHE A 9 -7.52 -13.55 11.90
C PHE A 9 -7.35 -14.63 10.82
N PHE A 10 -6.13 -14.93 10.37
CA PHE A 10 -5.85 -16.09 9.50
C PHE A 10 -5.70 -17.41 10.27
N PHE A 11 -5.77 -17.38 11.62
CA PHE A 11 -5.58 -18.56 12.47
C PHE A 11 -6.87 -19.20 12.96
N MET A 12 -7.99 -18.83 12.40
CA MET A 12 -9.26 -19.52 12.66
C MET A 12 -9.38 -20.74 11.75
N TYR A 13 -9.82 -21.84 12.33
CA TYR A 13 -10.07 -23.10 11.61
C TYR A 13 -11.52 -23.48 11.76
N TYR A 14 -12.20 -23.69 10.65
CA TYR A 14 -13.55 -24.21 10.65
C TYR A 14 -13.52 -25.74 10.60
N GLN A 15 -14.20 -26.39 11.53
CA GLN A 15 -14.40 -27.85 11.55
C GLN A 15 -15.79 -28.19 11.03
N PRO A 16 -15.94 -28.59 9.75
CA PRO A 16 -17.26 -28.77 9.13
C PRO A 16 -18.13 -29.82 9.80
N ARG A 17 -17.51 -30.92 10.28
CA ARG A 17 -18.26 -32.05 10.92
C ARG A 17 -18.94 -31.63 12.22
N LYS A 18 -18.41 -30.67 12.94
CA LYS A 18 -18.95 -30.19 14.22
C LYS A 18 -19.61 -28.79 14.10
N GLY A 19 -19.50 -28.14 12.96
CA GLY A 19 -20.02 -26.80 12.76
C GLY A 19 -19.39 -25.73 13.65
N ILE A 20 -18.15 -25.95 14.14
CA ILE A 20 -17.47 -25.05 15.09
C ILE A 20 -16.27 -24.38 14.46
N VAL A 21 -15.97 -23.15 14.93
CA VAL A 21 -14.75 -22.43 14.61
C VAL A 21 -13.78 -22.60 15.77
N LEU A 22 -12.57 -23.04 15.48
CA LEU A 22 -11.46 -23.14 16.42
C LEU A 22 -10.65 -21.87 16.31
N ASP A 23 -10.57 -21.11 17.40
CA ASP A 23 -9.78 -19.88 17.51
C ASP A 23 -8.71 -20.09 18.59
N PHE A 24 -7.47 -20.22 18.16
CA PHE A 24 -6.33 -20.46 19.05
C PHE A 24 -5.60 -19.18 19.47
N CYS A 25 -5.97 -18.03 18.90
CA CYS A 25 -5.22 -16.79 19.03
C CYS A 25 -6.09 -15.59 19.39
N HIS A 26 -7.33 -15.80 19.85
CA HIS A 26 -8.30 -14.73 20.16
C HIS A 26 -8.64 -13.83 18.96
N ALA A 27 -8.56 -14.40 17.73
CA ALA A 27 -8.86 -13.69 16.50
C ALA A 27 -10.32 -13.21 16.42
N ILE A 28 -11.25 -13.93 17.04
CA ILE A 28 -12.67 -13.52 17.13
C ILE A 28 -12.82 -12.22 17.89
N ASP A 29 -12.07 -12.03 18.98
CA ASP A 29 -12.11 -10.80 19.77
C ASP A 29 -11.47 -9.65 19.00
N ASP A 30 -10.38 -9.89 18.29
CA ASP A 30 -9.77 -8.89 17.39
C ASP A 30 -10.75 -8.44 16.29
N ILE A 31 -11.50 -9.37 15.70
CA ILE A 31 -12.53 -9.05 14.70
C ILE A 31 -13.66 -8.21 15.30
N LYS A 32 -14.16 -8.59 16.49
CA LYS A 32 -15.22 -7.84 17.19
C LYS A 32 -14.76 -6.43 17.52
N ASN A 33 -13.52 -6.28 17.99
CA ASN A 33 -12.92 -5.01 18.36
C ASN A 33 -12.38 -4.23 17.15
N LYS A 34 -12.46 -4.82 15.94
CA LYS A 34 -11.91 -4.25 14.69
C LYS A 34 -10.45 -3.85 14.85
N THR A 35 -9.64 -4.71 15.45
CA THR A 35 -8.22 -4.48 15.69
C THR A 35 -7.39 -5.44 14.84
N LEU A 36 -6.42 -4.89 14.12
CA LEU A 36 -5.46 -5.67 13.33
C LEU A 36 -4.22 -5.94 14.18
N ARG A 37 -3.92 -7.21 14.42
CA ARG A 37 -2.79 -7.66 15.21
C ARG A 37 -1.94 -8.65 14.44
N LEU A 38 -0.60 -8.49 14.54
CA LEU A 38 0.37 -9.43 13.96
C LEU A 38 0.54 -10.65 14.88
N LEU A 39 0.78 -11.79 14.28
CA LEU A 39 1.15 -12.99 15.01
C LEU A 39 2.64 -12.93 15.38
N GLY A 40 2.93 -12.93 16.68
CA GLY A 40 4.28 -12.80 17.24
C GLY A 40 4.70 -11.34 17.46
N ASP A 41 5.97 -11.15 17.76
CA ASP A 41 6.55 -9.83 18.00
C ASP A 41 6.59 -8.99 16.71
N PRO A 42 5.99 -7.79 16.67
CA PRO A 42 5.93 -6.97 15.46
C PRO A 42 7.30 -6.57 14.90
N THR A 43 8.29 -6.31 15.78
CA THR A 43 9.65 -5.95 15.37
C THR A 43 10.27 -7.09 14.59
N LEU A 44 10.32 -8.28 15.18
CA LEU A 44 10.88 -9.47 14.54
C LEU A 44 10.13 -9.80 13.23
N ARG A 45 8.81 -9.64 13.21
CA ARG A 45 8.00 -9.93 12.03
C ARG A 45 8.25 -8.98 10.87
N PHE A 46 8.53 -7.71 11.14
CA PHE A 46 8.87 -6.72 10.11
C PHE A 46 10.32 -6.87 9.64
N GLU A 47 11.25 -7.23 10.54
CA GLU A 47 12.63 -7.56 10.17
C GLU A 47 12.70 -8.81 9.28
N GLU A 48 11.94 -9.86 9.59
CA GLU A 48 11.87 -11.08 8.76
C GLU A 48 11.32 -10.80 7.35
N ASP A 49 10.30 -9.96 7.24
CA ASP A 49 9.66 -9.62 5.97
C ASP A 49 9.07 -8.20 6.01
N PRO A 50 9.82 -7.19 5.58
CA PRO A 50 9.38 -5.79 5.60
C PRO A 50 8.10 -5.51 4.79
N VAL A 51 7.79 -6.34 3.79
CA VAL A 51 6.54 -6.24 3.01
C VAL A 51 5.30 -6.37 3.89
N ARG A 52 5.42 -6.97 5.07
CA ARG A 52 4.32 -7.05 6.05
C ARG A 52 3.83 -5.67 6.49
N MET A 53 4.68 -4.65 6.48
CA MET A 53 4.27 -3.26 6.75
C MET A 53 3.22 -2.79 5.72
N LEU A 54 3.46 -2.99 4.42
CA LEU A 54 2.49 -2.68 3.36
C LEU A 54 1.19 -3.47 3.52
N ARG A 55 1.32 -4.74 3.87
CA ARG A 55 0.17 -5.63 4.10
C ARG A 55 -0.64 -5.19 5.32
N THR A 56 0.02 -4.70 6.37
CA THR A 56 -0.65 -4.15 7.57
C THR A 56 -1.53 -2.97 7.19
N LEU A 57 -1.00 -1.99 6.48
CA LEU A 57 -1.78 -0.81 6.04
C LEU A 57 -2.92 -1.22 5.10
N ARG A 58 -2.66 -2.11 4.17
CA ARG A 58 -3.66 -2.62 3.24
C ARG A 58 -4.81 -3.32 3.94
N PHE A 59 -4.54 -4.20 4.90
CA PHE A 59 -5.59 -4.90 5.63
C PHE A 59 -6.33 -3.99 6.61
N ALA A 60 -5.64 -3.09 7.30
CA ALA A 60 -6.28 -2.09 8.15
C ALA A 60 -7.30 -1.26 7.37
N ALA A 61 -6.92 -0.75 6.20
CA ALA A 61 -7.82 0.01 5.34
C ALA A 61 -8.95 -0.85 4.76
N LYS A 62 -8.64 -2.04 4.24
CA LYS A 62 -9.61 -2.95 3.61
C LYS A 62 -10.70 -3.42 4.59
N LEU A 63 -10.32 -3.74 5.81
CA LEU A 63 -11.22 -4.26 6.84
C LEU A 63 -11.85 -3.16 7.69
N ASN A 64 -11.36 -1.93 7.54
CA ASN A 64 -11.71 -0.82 8.43
C ASN A 64 -11.38 -1.16 9.90
N PHE A 65 -10.20 -1.69 10.13
CA PHE A 65 -9.67 -2.05 11.44
C PHE A 65 -8.64 -1.02 11.89
N SER A 66 -8.57 -0.76 13.19
CA SER A 66 -7.45 -0.05 13.80
C SER A 66 -6.23 -0.97 13.85
N ILE A 67 -5.04 -0.39 13.71
CA ILE A 67 -3.79 -1.12 13.92
C ILE A 67 -3.51 -1.17 15.43
N ALA A 68 -3.11 -2.32 15.92
CA ALA A 68 -2.79 -2.49 17.33
C ALA A 68 -1.61 -1.60 17.76
N PRO A 69 -1.61 -1.07 19.02
CA PRO A 69 -0.60 -0.13 19.49
C PRO A 69 0.84 -0.66 19.36
N ASP A 70 1.06 -1.92 19.68
CA ASP A 70 2.36 -2.59 19.58
C ASP A 70 2.92 -2.58 18.15
N ILE A 71 2.06 -2.65 17.15
CA ILE A 71 2.47 -2.51 15.74
C ILE A 71 2.79 -1.05 15.41
N LEU A 72 1.97 -0.09 15.92
CA LEU A 72 2.18 1.33 15.65
C LEU A 72 3.52 1.82 16.19
N GLU A 73 3.94 1.34 17.35
CA GLU A 73 5.21 1.68 17.99
C GLU A 73 6.43 1.25 17.16
N VAL A 74 6.26 0.22 16.32
CA VAL A 74 7.35 -0.33 15.47
C VAL A 74 7.45 0.38 14.12
N PHE A 75 6.46 1.17 13.71
CA PHE A 75 6.55 1.97 12.49
C PHE A 75 7.51 3.18 12.65
N THR A 76 8.79 2.90 12.85
CA THR A 76 9.84 3.92 12.92
C THR A 76 10.48 4.13 11.54
N PRO A 77 11.17 5.28 11.31
CA PRO A 77 11.91 5.50 10.07
C PRO A 77 12.95 4.41 9.77
N GLU A 78 13.60 3.88 10.80
CA GLU A 78 14.60 2.80 10.67
C GLU A 78 13.92 1.53 10.17
N MET A 79 12.77 1.18 10.73
CA MET A 79 12.03 -0.02 10.32
C MET A 79 11.52 0.12 8.88
N THR A 80 10.97 1.27 8.51
CA THR A 80 10.42 1.47 7.15
C THR A 80 11.50 1.49 6.08
N GLN A 81 12.75 1.88 6.41
CA GLN A 81 13.89 1.80 5.49
C GLN A 81 14.21 0.37 5.04
N LEU A 82 13.86 -0.65 5.83
CA LEU A 82 14.04 -2.05 5.43
C LEU A 82 13.28 -2.41 4.14
N LEU A 83 12.28 -1.62 3.77
CA LEU A 83 11.59 -1.81 2.48
C LEU A 83 12.52 -1.63 1.28
N ARG A 84 13.62 -0.88 1.41
CA ARG A 84 14.61 -0.69 0.34
C ARG A 84 15.39 -1.96 0.03
N ASP A 85 15.50 -2.87 0.98
CA ASP A 85 16.21 -4.14 0.83
C ASP A 85 15.31 -5.22 0.20
N VAL A 86 14.02 -4.93 0.07
CA VAL A 86 13.06 -5.84 -0.57
C VAL A 86 13.22 -5.76 -2.10
N SER A 87 13.14 -6.91 -2.76
CA SER A 87 13.23 -6.94 -4.22
C SER A 87 12.14 -6.07 -4.87
N PRO A 88 12.46 -5.29 -5.93
CA PRO A 88 11.50 -4.42 -6.61
C PRO A 88 10.24 -5.15 -7.10
N HIS A 89 10.38 -6.40 -7.52
CA HIS A 89 9.24 -7.23 -7.95
C HIS A 89 8.23 -7.44 -6.81
N ARG A 90 8.70 -7.75 -5.60
CA ARG A 90 7.81 -7.94 -4.45
C ARG A 90 7.13 -6.64 -4.01
N LEU A 91 7.87 -5.52 -4.02
CA LEU A 91 7.29 -4.21 -3.74
C LEU A 91 6.23 -3.84 -4.76
N TYR A 92 6.50 -4.09 -6.04
CA TYR A 92 5.55 -3.86 -7.12
C TYR A 92 4.27 -4.70 -6.95
N ASP A 93 4.39 -5.99 -6.64
CA ASP A 93 3.25 -6.87 -6.42
C ASP A 93 2.35 -6.42 -5.25
N GLU A 94 2.95 -5.98 -4.13
CA GLU A 94 2.16 -5.49 -3.01
C GLU A 94 1.59 -4.10 -3.27
N SER A 95 2.31 -3.20 -3.95
CA SER A 95 1.79 -1.89 -4.33
C SER A 95 0.63 -1.99 -5.33
N GLN A 96 0.67 -2.93 -6.28
CA GLN A 96 -0.48 -3.21 -7.13
C GLN A 96 -1.72 -3.60 -6.32
N LYS A 97 -1.54 -4.46 -5.30
CA LYS A 97 -2.64 -4.86 -4.41
C LYS A 97 -3.15 -3.67 -3.59
N LEU A 98 -2.28 -2.73 -3.19
CA LEU A 98 -2.68 -1.49 -2.52
C LEU A 98 -3.57 -0.63 -3.43
N PHE A 99 -3.21 -0.49 -4.71
CA PHE A 99 -3.94 0.36 -5.67
C PHE A 99 -5.23 -0.26 -6.20
N THR A 100 -5.48 -1.53 -5.93
CA THR A 100 -6.69 -2.23 -6.36
C THR A 100 -7.66 -2.56 -5.23
N ILE A 101 -7.38 -2.15 -4.00
CA ILE A 101 -8.34 -2.30 -2.91
C ILE A 101 -9.41 -1.19 -2.95
N ARG A 102 -10.60 -1.53 -2.46
CA ARG A 102 -11.60 -0.55 -2.09
C ARG A 102 -11.12 0.19 -0.84
N HIS A 103 -11.03 1.46 -0.78
CA HIS A 103 -10.52 2.30 0.31
C HIS A 103 -9.08 2.78 0.11
N LEU A 104 -8.69 2.97 -1.14
CA LEU A 104 -7.41 3.58 -1.50
C LEU A 104 -7.24 4.97 -0.85
N ASN A 105 -8.33 5.74 -0.75
CA ASN A 105 -8.38 7.03 -0.07
C ASN A 105 -7.98 6.95 1.42
N ARG A 106 -8.07 5.79 2.05
CA ARG A 106 -7.61 5.57 3.45
C ARG A 106 -6.15 5.12 3.52
N VAL A 107 -5.71 4.35 2.53
CA VAL A 107 -4.32 3.84 2.50
C VAL A 107 -3.34 4.96 2.23
N LEU A 108 -3.66 5.90 1.34
CA LEU A 108 -2.73 6.95 0.93
C LEU A 108 -2.22 7.80 2.09
N PRO A 109 -3.09 8.36 2.98
CA PRO A 109 -2.61 9.04 4.16
C PRO A 109 -1.72 8.18 5.05
N MET A 110 -2.07 6.91 5.27
CA MET A 110 -1.28 6.00 6.10
C MET A 110 0.12 5.75 5.52
N LEU A 111 0.25 5.64 4.19
CA LEU A 111 1.57 5.51 3.55
C LEU A 111 2.47 6.71 3.82
N ILE A 112 1.88 7.90 3.95
CA ILE A 112 2.60 9.15 4.24
C ILE A 112 2.92 9.24 5.73
N ASP A 113 1.91 9.03 6.60
CA ASP A 113 2.03 9.15 8.05
C ASP A 113 3.09 8.19 8.62
N PHE A 114 3.22 7.01 8.04
CA PHE A 114 4.22 6.01 8.42
C PHE A 114 5.51 6.04 7.59
N ASP A 115 5.77 7.11 6.82
CA ASP A 115 6.97 7.31 5.98
C ASP A 115 7.23 6.19 4.94
N ILE A 116 6.22 5.37 4.66
CA ILE A 116 6.32 4.30 3.66
C ILE A 116 6.31 4.86 2.23
N TRP A 117 5.60 5.98 2.03
CA TRP A 117 5.53 6.63 0.73
C TRP A 117 6.93 6.90 0.14
N ARG A 118 7.83 7.46 0.94
CA ARG A 118 9.22 7.76 0.52
C ARG A 118 10.04 6.53 0.19
N GLN A 119 9.72 5.39 0.78
CA GLN A 119 10.43 4.13 0.51
C GLN A 119 9.96 3.52 -0.83
N LEU A 120 8.72 3.77 -1.23
CA LEU A 120 8.14 3.26 -2.47
C LEU A 120 8.31 4.22 -3.66
N PHE A 121 8.25 5.53 -3.40
CA PHE A 121 8.14 6.59 -4.41
C PHE A 121 9.06 7.77 -4.06
N ALA A 122 10.37 7.50 -3.94
CA ALA A 122 11.36 8.47 -3.44
C ALA A 122 11.32 9.83 -4.16
N ASP A 123 11.06 9.82 -5.47
CA ASP A 123 11.08 11.03 -6.31
C ASP A 123 9.70 11.69 -6.48
N ILE A 124 8.66 11.14 -5.82
CA ILE A 124 7.31 11.69 -5.90
C ILE A 124 6.99 12.41 -4.59
N ASP A 125 6.68 13.73 -4.70
CA ASP A 125 6.23 14.54 -3.58
C ASP A 125 5.11 13.81 -2.80
N PRO A 126 5.29 13.52 -1.51
CA PRO A 126 4.29 12.84 -0.69
C PRO A 126 3.01 13.66 -0.48
N LYS A 127 3.00 14.92 -0.88
CA LYS A 127 1.81 15.77 -0.76
C LYS A 127 0.70 15.24 -1.66
N ILE A 128 -0.34 14.69 -1.05
CA ILE A 128 -1.53 14.26 -1.77
C ILE A 128 -2.17 15.51 -2.41
N SER A 129 -2.02 15.62 -3.75
CA SER A 129 -2.71 16.67 -4.49
C SER A 129 -4.20 16.31 -4.61
N THR A 130 -5.03 17.34 -4.82
CA THR A 130 -6.47 17.13 -5.11
C THR A 130 -6.69 16.20 -6.30
N PHE A 131 -5.74 16.12 -7.22
CA PHE A 131 -5.77 15.21 -8.37
C PHE A 131 -5.62 13.75 -7.93
N ILE A 132 -4.62 13.45 -7.08
CA ILE A 132 -4.38 12.10 -6.53
C ILE A 132 -5.58 11.67 -5.67
N GLU A 133 -6.08 12.57 -4.82
CA GLU A 133 -7.23 12.31 -3.96
C GLU A 133 -8.48 11.97 -4.78
N ARG A 134 -8.81 12.77 -5.81
CA ARG A 134 -9.92 12.48 -6.71
C ARG A 134 -9.77 11.17 -7.45
N ALA A 135 -8.55 10.83 -7.90
CA ALA A 135 -8.27 9.56 -8.53
C ALA A 135 -8.50 8.38 -7.58
N ALA A 136 -8.09 8.50 -6.31
CA ALA A 136 -8.33 7.50 -5.28
C ALA A 136 -9.83 7.30 -5.00
N ILE A 137 -10.57 8.40 -4.80
CA ILE A 137 -12.03 8.36 -4.58
C ILE A 137 -12.74 7.71 -5.78
N ASN A 138 -12.40 8.10 -7.00
CA ASN A 138 -12.97 7.51 -8.21
C ASN A 138 -12.65 6.02 -8.33
N THR A 139 -11.43 5.62 -7.96
CA THR A 139 -11.02 4.20 -7.93
C THR A 139 -11.88 3.43 -6.94
N ASP A 140 -12.05 3.94 -5.72
CA ASP A 140 -12.89 3.33 -4.68
C ASP A 140 -14.35 3.18 -5.13
N GLN A 141 -14.92 4.21 -5.77
CA GLN A 141 -16.28 4.17 -6.32
C GLN A 141 -16.43 3.12 -7.42
N ARG A 142 -15.45 3.03 -8.34
CA ARG A 142 -15.46 2.03 -9.41
C ARG A 142 -15.45 0.61 -8.87
N ILE A 143 -14.61 0.35 -7.88
CA ILE A 143 -14.54 -0.97 -7.22
C ILE A 143 -15.87 -1.27 -6.50
N GLN A 144 -16.47 -0.26 -5.87
CA GLN A 144 -17.74 -0.42 -5.16
C GLN A 144 -18.88 -0.89 -6.09
N ILE A 145 -18.90 -0.44 -7.33
CA ILE A 145 -19.88 -0.83 -8.34
C ILE A 145 -19.45 -2.04 -9.18
N GLY A 146 -18.46 -2.80 -8.71
CA GLY A 146 -18.00 -4.05 -9.32
C GLY A 146 -17.16 -3.89 -10.59
N LYS A 147 -16.67 -2.68 -10.91
CA LYS A 147 -15.79 -2.47 -12.07
C LYS A 147 -14.36 -2.86 -11.74
N THR A 148 -13.70 -3.48 -12.70
CA THR A 148 -12.26 -3.80 -12.61
C THR A 148 -11.42 -2.52 -12.68
N ILE A 149 -10.32 -2.51 -11.94
CA ILE A 149 -9.32 -1.44 -11.94
C ILE A 149 -8.02 -1.98 -12.52
N ASN A 150 -7.44 -1.23 -13.45
CA ASN A 150 -6.07 -1.48 -13.89
C ASN A 150 -5.12 -0.74 -12.93
N PRO A 151 -4.23 -1.44 -12.20
CA PRO A 151 -3.28 -0.79 -11.29
C PRO A 151 -2.40 0.25 -12.00
N ALA A 152 -2.09 0.06 -13.28
CA ALA A 152 -1.32 1.02 -14.08
C ALA A 152 -1.94 2.43 -14.11
N PHE A 153 -3.25 2.53 -13.97
CA PHE A 153 -3.94 3.84 -13.88
C PHE A 153 -3.40 4.66 -12.70
N PHE A 154 -3.25 4.04 -11.53
CA PHE A 154 -2.82 4.79 -10.35
C PHE A 154 -1.34 5.17 -10.43
N TYR A 155 -0.49 4.31 -11.00
CA TYR A 155 0.89 4.69 -11.31
C TYR A 155 0.96 5.88 -12.27
N ALA A 156 0.14 5.89 -13.32
CA ALA A 156 0.04 7.03 -14.23
C ALA A 156 -0.41 8.31 -13.52
N VAL A 157 -1.35 8.21 -12.56
CA VAL A 157 -1.76 9.35 -11.72
C VAL A 157 -0.61 9.87 -10.87
N LEU A 158 0.18 8.99 -10.25
CA LEU A 158 1.33 9.38 -9.43
C LEU A 158 2.42 10.07 -10.27
N LEU A 159 2.70 9.53 -11.45
CA LEU A 159 3.74 10.04 -12.36
C LEU A 159 3.29 11.24 -13.19
N TRP A 160 2.02 11.64 -13.12
CA TRP A 160 1.47 12.70 -13.97
C TRP A 160 2.13 14.06 -13.74
N LYS A 161 2.29 14.48 -12.48
CA LYS A 161 2.95 15.74 -12.15
C LYS A 161 4.43 15.75 -12.54
N PRO A 162 5.26 14.75 -12.14
CA PRO A 162 6.63 14.63 -12.64
C PRO A 162 6.75 14.65 -14.16
N PHE A 163 5.84 13.99 -14.86
CA PHE A 163 5.78 14.00 -16.31
C PHE A 163 5.56 15.41 -16.89
N LEU A 164 4.60 16.16 -16.36
CA LEU A 164 4.34 17.53 -16.81
C LEU A 164 5.53 18.45 -16.57
N GLU A 165 6.17 18.39 -15.41
CA GLU A 165 7.37 19.15 -15.07
C GLU A 165 8.53 18.86 -16.02
N ARG A 166 8.72 17.59 -16.38
CA ARG A 166 9.73 17.20 -17.39
C ARG A 166 9.38 17.68 -18.79
N CYS A 167 8.10 17.62 -19.19
CA CYS A 167 7.67 18.19 -20.47
C CYS A 167 7.99 19.68 -20.56
N GLU A 168 7.64 20.44 -19.54
CA GLU A 168 7.90 21.88 -19.47
C GLU A 168 9.40 22.19 -19.53
N PHE A 169 10.22 21.44 -18.80
CA PHE A 169 11.67 21.56 -18.84
C PHE A 169 12.23 21.38 -20.26
N TYR A 170 11.78 20.38 -21.02
CA TYR A 170 12.25 20.13 -22.39
C TYR A 170 11.71 21.17 -23.38
N LEU A 171 10.47 21.63 -23.22
CA LEU A 171 9.90 22.70 -24.05
C LEU A 171 10.69 24.00 -23.87
N ASN A 172 11.06 24.35 -22.63
CA ASN A 172 11.86 25.53 -22.31
C ASN A 172 13.29 25.45 -22.87
N LYS A 173 13.80 24.24 -23.14
CA LYS A 173 15.05 24.00 -23.87
C LYS A 173 14.92 24.07 -25.40
N GLY A 174 13.73 24.38 -25.93
CA GLY A 174 13.48 24.50 -27.36
C GLY A 174 13.17 23.17 -28.08
N MET A 175 12.91 22.10 -27.33
CA MET A 175 12.51 20.82 -27.91
C MET A 175 11.09 20.89 -28.47
N VAL A 176 10.85 20.20 -29.59
CA VAL A 176 9.50 20.10 -30.17
C VAL A 176 8.57 19.32 -29.24
N ALA A 177 7.29 19.73 -29.15
CA ALA A 177 6.35 19.19 -28.18
C ALA A 177 6.19 17.66 -28.21
N ALA A 178 6.27 17.04 -29.37
CA ALA A 178 6.20 15.57 -29.51
C ALA A 178 7.42 14.89 -28.88
N GLU A 179 8.61 15.40 -29.16
CA GLU A 179 9.88 14.90 -28.63
C GLU A 179 9.98 15.14 -27.12
N ALA A 180 9.57 16.33 -26.64
CA ALA A 180 9.55 16.68 -25.22
C ALA A 180 8.68 15.70 -24.41
N ARG A 181 7.50 15.33 -24.93
CA ARG A 181 6.62 14.35 -24.30
C ARG A 181 7.22 12.94 -24.30
N ALA A 182 7.80 12.52 -25.41
CA ALA A 182 8.44 11.21 -25.52
C ALA A 182 9.61 11.08 -24.52
N GLN A 183 10.48 12.11 -24.46
CA GLN A 183 11.62 12.12 -23.55
C GLN A 183 11.19 12.21 -22.10
N ALA A 184 10.22 13.06 -21.77
CA ALA A 184 9.66 13.15 -20.43
C ALA A 184 9.05 11.81 -19.96
N GLY A 185 8.35 11.10 -20.86
CA GLY A 185 7.81 9.77 -20.54
C GLY A 185 8.89 8.75 -20.22
N LEU A 186 10.00 8.75 -20.97
CA LEU A 186 11.13 7.87 -20.69
C LEU A 186 11.82 8.19 -19.36
N ASP A 187 11.91 9.47 -19.00
CA ASP A 187 12.62 9.90 -17.79
C ASP A 187 11.84 9.56 -16.49
N VAL A 188 10.52 9.67 -16.51
CA VAL A 188 9.70 9.35 -15.32
C VAL A 188 9.49 7.85 -15.10
N LEU A 189 9.88 7.02 -16.09
CA LEU A 189 9.78 5.55 -15.99
C LEU A 189 11.11 4.90 -15.57
N LYS A 190 12.18 5.65 -15.43
CA LYS A 190 13.48 5.19 -14.92
C LYS A 190 13.51 5.20 -13.40
#